data_038d43ff1579c18a040c96e4af0c47ea
#
_entry.id   038d43ff1579c18a040c96e4af0c47ea
#
_cell.length_a   1.000
_cell.length_b   1.000
_cell.length_c   1.000
_cell.angle_alpha   90.00
_cell.angle_beta   90.00
_cell.angle_gamma   90.00
#
_symmetry.space_group_name_H-M   'P 1'
#
loop_
_entity.id
_entity.type
_entity.pdbx_description
1 polymer ?
#
loop_
_entity_poly.entity_id
_entity_poly.type
_entity_poly.pdbx_seq_one_letter_code
_entity_poly.pdbx_strand_id
1 'polypeptide(L)'
;MTKTPKKKQSSKSSEVQPAASGPFHYCEMKPSAPLLLSGNVGGDRLQAIVLMANKWANGTHLHYFFFTDQNKDGEWVIFADGTKQWRTWVGADNQRKVVRDAFAQWKALGIGLEFSETTDRSEAEVRIGFMQGDGSWSYLGKDILDQSQNARTMNFGWDLRQQLDTALHEIGHTLGLPHEHQNPNAGIVWNDEAVYAELAAEPNKWPRDKTFHNIIRKIKPETVQGSSWDADSIMHYPFKPGLVSAPPPYDKDGINPVGGLSPRDTTWIKTFYPADANKLRKLVAGQSQALNVADGQQANFEFAPTATRKYKVQTFGTCDTLIAMFENVAGQWRYLAADDDSGEDRNALIRTRLRQGRRYAIRVRQKFSAGGEAPSVMIW
;
A
#
# COMPACT_ATOMS: atom_id res chain seq x y z
N MET A 1 30.91 17.81 56.67
CA MET A 1 30.51 16.66 55.83
C MET A 1 28.96 16.62 55.77
N THR A 2 28.40 17.27 54.77
CA THR A 2 26.97 17.41 54.59
C THR A 2 26.52 16.42 53.52
N LYS A 3 25.64 15.48 53.90
CA LYS A 3 25.07 14.46 53.01
C LYS A 3 23.88 15.05 52.24
N THR A 4 23.98 15.05 50.91
CA THR A 4 22.90 15.41 49.98
C THR A 4 21.90 14.25 49.87
N PRO A 5 20.56 14.48 49.87
CA PRO A 5 19.59 13.43 49.74
C PRO A 5 19.42 13.01 48.25
N LYS A 6 19.41 11.70 47.98
CA LYS A 6 19.10 11.11 46.70
C LYS A 6 17.58 11.29 46.38
N LYS A 7 17.28 11.93 45.27
CA LYS A 7 15.94 11.97 44.68
C LYS A 7 15.53 10.57 44.22
N LYS A 8 14.44 10.03 44.75
CA LYS A 8 13.73 8.85 44.22
C LYS A 8 13.10 9.20 42.90
N GLN A 9 13.49 8.53 41.82
CA GLN A 9 12.77 8.50 40.58
C GLN A 9 11.44 7.71 40.79
N SER A 10 10.29 8.37 40.65
CA SER A 10 9.01 7.70 40.60
C SER A 10 8.85 7.09 39.23
N SER A 11 8.72 5.76 39.14
CA SER A 11 8.27 5.04 37.98
C SER A 11 6.80 5.45 37.73
N LYS A 12 6.56 6.14 36.62
CA LYS A 12 5.21 6.31 36.10
C LYS A 12 4.71 4.94 35.64
N SER A 13 3.73 4.41 36.36
CA SER A 13 2.90 3.32 35.87
C SER A 13 2.20 3.78 34.59
N SER A 14 2.37 3.07 33.49
CA SER A 14 1.55 3.21 32.29
C SER A 14 0.10 2.90 32.69
N GLU A 15 -0.74 3.92 32.73
CA GLU A 15 -2.19 3.73 32.78
C GLU A 15 -2.62 2.99 31.51
N VAL A 16 -3.09 1.77 31.68
CA VAL A 16 -3.78 1.01 30.62
C VAL A 16 -5.06 1.78 30.33
N GLN A 17 -5.18 2.36 29.15
CA GLN A 17 -6.41 2.99 28.71
C GLN A 17 -7.53 1.93 28.67
N PRO A 18 -8.74 2.23 29.17
CA PRO A 18 -9.84 1.29 29.11
C PRO A 18 -10.21 1.00 27.66
N ALA A 19 -10.45 -0.29 27.34
CA ALA A 19 -10.89 -0.74 26.04
C ALA A 19 -12.07 0.11 25.53
N ALA A 20 -11.99 0.55 24.27
CA ALA A 20 -13.04 1.33 23.64
C ALA A 20 -14.37 0.55 23.69
N SER A 21 -15.40 1.09 24.33
CA SER A 21 -16.68 0.41 24.58
C SER A 21 -17.75 0.60 23.49
N GLY A 22 -17.39 1.24 22.36
CA GLY A 22 -18.31 1.52 21.25
C GLY A 22 -18.26 0.47 20.12
N PRO A 23 -19.19 0.55 19.16
CA PRO A 23 -19.10 -0.25 17.95
C PRO A 23 -17.93 0.21 17.09
N PHE A 24 -17.13 -0.74 16.60
CA PHE A 24 -16.02 -0.45 15.70
C PHE A 24 -16.49 -0.39 14.23
N HIS A 25 -15.99 0.60 13.51
CA HIS A 25 -16.06 0.64 12.05
C HIS A 25 -14.83 -0.08 11.48
N TYR A 26 -15.06 -1.12 10.72
CA TYR A 26 -13.99 -1.85 10.04
C TYR A 26 -13.84 -1.36 8.60
N CYS A 27 -12.61 -1.22 8.16
CA CYS A 27 -12.28 -0.88 6.78
C CYS A 27 -12.47 -2.10 5.86
N GLU A 28 -12.62 -1.86 4.58
CA GLU A 28 -12.70 -2.92 3.57
C GLU A 28 -11.45 -2.93 2.70
N MET A 29 -10.80 -4.07 2.57
CA MET A 29 -9.81 -4.27 1.52
C MET A 29 -10.54 -4.71 0.26
N LYS A 30 -10.54 -3.87 -0.79
CA LYS A 30 -11.18 -4.20 -2.06
C LYS A 30 -10.49 -5.41 -2.70
N PRO A 31 -11.25 -6.37 -3.27
CA PRO A 31 -10.67 -7.49 -3.97
C PRO A 31 -9.79 -7.03 -5.13
N SER A 32 -8.59 -7.58 -5.22
CA SER A 32 -7.71 -7.41 -6.38
C SER A 32 -8.01 -8.45 -7.44
N ALA A 33 -7.74 -8.14 -8.70
CA ALA A 33 -7.77 -9.14 -9.76
C ALA A 33 -6.79 -10.28 -9.44
N PRO A 34 -7.14 -11.55 -9.70
CA PRO A 34 -6.24 -12.67 -9.48
C PRO A 34 -4.96 -12.50 -10.32
N LEU A 35 -3.80 -12.72 -9.72
CA LEU A 35 -2.54 -12.80 -10.45
C LEU A 35 -2.59 -14.02 -11.38
N LEU A 36 -2.62 -13.78 -12.69
CA LEU A 36 -2.57 -14.85 -13.69
C LEU A 36 -1.11 -15.29 -13.85
N LEU A 37 -0.76 -16.40 -13.21
CA LEU A 37 0.56 -17.02 -13.31
C LEU A 37 0.51 -18.20 -14.30
N SER A 38 1.52 -18.29 -15.18
CA SER A 38 1.65 -19.44 -16.07
C SER A 38 2.00 -20.71 -15.27
N GLY A 39 1.44 -21.86 -15.66
CA GLY A 39 1.35 -23.10 -14.89
C GLY A 39 2.65 -23.82 -14.46
N ASN A 40 3.86 -23.27 -14.69
CA ASN A 40 5.13 -23.89 -14.29
C ASN A 40 6.05 -22.90 -13.54
N VAL A 41 5.56 -22.33 -12.44
CA VAL A 41 6.38 -21.45 -11.60
C VAL A 41 6.86 -22.23 -10.38
N GLY A 42 8.17 -22.33 -10.16
CA GLY A 42 8.73 -22.93 -8.94
C GLY A 42 8.27 -22.18 -7.67
N GLY A 43 8.18 -22.88 -6.53
CA GLY A 43 7.64 -22.33 -5.27
C GLY A 43 8.31 -21.03 -4.82
N ASP A 44 9.65 -20.97 -4.84
CA ASP A 44 10.40 -19.77 -4.43
C ASP A 44 10.14 -18.58 -5.35
N ARG A 45 10.03 -18.85 -6.66
CA ARG A 45 9.69 -17.85 -7.66
C ARG A 45 8.27 -17.34 -7.49
N LEU A 46 7.31 -18.23 -7.24
CA LEU A 46 5.92 -17.89 -6.94
C LEU A 46 5.87 -16.94 -5.72
N GLN A 47 6.59 -17.27 -4.66
CA GLN A 47 6.70 -16.45 -3.45
C GLN A 47 7.22 -15.06 -3.76
N ALA A 48 8.30 -14.93 -4.51
CA ALA A 48 8.89 -13.64 -4.89
C ALA A 48 7.93 -12.79 -5.74
N ILE A 49 7.23 -13.41 -6.70
CA ILE A 49 6.25 -12.72 -7.56
C ILE A 49 5.09 -12.18 -6.74
N VAL A 50 4.52 -12.99 -5.85
CA VAL A 50 3.36 -12.60 -5.03
C VAL A 50 3.74 -11.52 -4.03
N LEU A 51 4.89 -11.63 -3.36
CA LEU A 51 5.39 -10.62 -2.43
C LEU A 51 5.56 -9.23 -3.05
N MET A 52 5.80 -9.16 -4.36
CA MET A 52 6.08 -7.92 -5.05
C MET A 52 4.89 -7.36 -5.85
N ALA A 53 3.77 -8.11 -5.94
CA ALA A 53 2.66 -7.77 -6.83
C ALA A 53 2.12 -6.36 -6.60
N ASN A 54 1.90 -5.99 -5.34
CA ASN A 54 1.24 -4.73 -4.99
C ASN A 54 2.20 -3.61 -4.57
N LYS A 55 3.50 -3.87 -4.53
CA LYS A 55 4.51 -2.90 -4.11
C LYS A 55 4.82 -1.89 -5.22
N TRP A 56 4.86 -0.60 -4.89
CA TRP A 56 5.36 0.43 -5.78
C TRP A 56 6.86 0.28 -6.04
N ALA A 57 7.30 0.75 -7.20
CA ALA A 57 8.73 0.93 -7.42
C ALA A 57 9.25 2.01 -6.46
N ASN A 58 10.34 1.70 -5.74
CA ASN A 58 10.95 2.65 -4.82
C ASN A 58 11.40 3.90 -5.58
N GLY A 59 11.16 5.10 -5.02
CA GLY A 59 11.33 6.39 -5.69
C GLY A 59 10.13 6.81 -6.56
N THR A 60 8.99 6.08 -6.52
CA THR A 60 7.75 6.54 -7.14
C THR A 60 7.28 7.82 -6.47
N HIS A 61 6.82 8.76 -7.27
CA HIS A 61 6.09 9.93 -6.81
C HIS A 61 4.61 9.69 -7.06
N LEU A 62 3.85 9.49 -5.99
CA LEU A 62 2.40 9.28 -6.03
C LEU A 62 1.69 10.63 -5.93
N HIS A 63 0.77 10.87 -6.85
CA HIS A 63 -0.08 12.05 -6.81
C HIS A 63 -1.45 11.64 -6.27
N TYR A 64 -1.96 12.40 -5.30
CA TYR A 64 -3.30 12.20 -4.77
C TYR A 64 -4.21 13.37 -5.10
N PHE A 65 -5.48 13.07 -5.36
CA PHE A 65 -6.50 13.99 -5.79
C PHE A 65 -7.74 13.85 -4.90
N PHE A 66 -8.31 14.99 -4.49
CA PHE A 66 -9.61 15.03 -3.82
C PHE A 66 -10.69 15.45 -4.81
N PHE A 67 -11.78 14.72 -4.86
CA PHE A 67 -12.96 15.12 -5.62
C PHE A 67 -13.51 16.44 -5.07
N THR A 68 -13.93 17.36 -5.95
CA THR A 68 -14.26 18.73 -5.58
C THR A 68 -15.62 19.24 -6.05
N ASP A 69 -16.22 18.63 -7.06
CA ASP A 69 -17.51 19.04 -7.60
C ASP A 69 -18.65 18.20 -7.03
N GLN A 70 -19.40 18.75 -6.07
CA GLN A 70 -20.51 18.06 -5.39
C GLN A 70 -21.62 17.58 -6.32
N ASN A 71 -21.76 18.20 -7.49
CA ASN A 71 -22.82 17.87 -8.44
C ASN A 71 -22.38 16.81 -9.48
N LYS A 72 -21.07 16.62 -9.65
CA LYS A 72 -20.51 15.69 -10.64
C LYS A 72 -19.73 14.56 -10.01
N ASP A 73 -19.00 14.84 -8.92
CA ASP A 73 -18.19 13.86 -8.22
C ASP A 73 -19.03 13.16 -7.15
N GLY A 74 -19.65 12.07 -7.55
CA GLY A 74 -20.55 11.28 -6.74
C GLY A 74 -21.22 10.17 -7.55
N GLU A 75 -22.18 9.50 -6.93
CA GLU A 75 -22.96 8.45 -7.57
C GLU A 75 -24.39 8.38 -7.02
N TRP A 76 -25.29 7.80 -7.82
CA TRP A 76 -26.65 7.50 -7.40
C TRP A 76 -26.68 6.17 -6.66
N VAL A 77 -26.99 6.20 -5.38
CA VAL A 77 -27.24 5.00 -4.58
C VAL A 77 -28.72 4.64 -4.65
N ILE A 78 -29.00 3.39 -4.99
CA ILE A 78 -30.36 2.83 -5.03
C ILE A 78 -30.55 2.01 -3.76
N PHE A 79 -31.56 2.39 -2.96
CA PHE A 79 -31.91 1.68 -1.73
C PHE A 79 -32.84 0.50 -2.01
N ALA A 80 -32.98 -0.41 -1.04
CA ALA A 80 -33.80 -1.60 -1.16
C ALA A 80 -35.30 -1.29 -1.42
N ASP A 81 -35.77 -0.12 -1.02
CA ASP A 81 -37.12 0.39 -1.29
C ASP A 81 -37.28 1.02 -2.70
N GLY A 82 -36.22 0.99 -3.53
CA GLY A 82 -36.18 1.58 -4.86
C GLY A 82 -35.93 3.09 -4.90
N THR A 83 -35.81 3.76 -3.76
CA THR A 83 -35.44 5.18 -3.71
C THR A 83 -34.03 5.39 -4.18
N LYS A 84 -33.78 6.57 -4.81
CA LYS A 84 -32.45 6.94 -5.30
C LYS A 84 -32.00 8.20 -4.59
N GLN A 85 -30.76 8.20 -4.12
CA GLN A 85 -30.14 9.38 -3.51
C GLN A 85 -28.77 9.62 -4.14
N TRP A 86 -28.51 10.85 -4.51
CA TRP A 86 -27.15 11.27 -4.89
C TRP A 86 -26.24 11.29 -3.66
N ARG A 87 -25.13 10.60 -3.73
CA ARG A 87 -24.09 10.59 -2.71
C ARG A 87 -22.83 11.23 -3.27
N THR A 88 -22.47 12.38 -2.73
CA THR A 88 -21.23 13.07 -3.13
C THR A 88 -19.99 12.36 -2.60
N TRP A 89 -18.90 12.44 -3.36
CA TRP A 89 -17.56 12.00 -2.95
C TRP A 89 -16.74 13.14 -2.35
N VAL A 90 -17.27 14.35 -2.32
CA VAL A 90 -16.56 15.55 -1.88
C VAL A 90 -16.51 15.61 -0.36
N GLY A 91 -15.28 15.70 0.18
CA GLY A 91 -15.03 15.86 1.62
C GLY A 91 -14.92 17.33 2.03
N ALA A 92 -15.20 17.62 3.29
CA ALA A 92 -14.94 18.93 3.87
C ALA A 92 -13.42 19.18 4.04
N ASP A 93 -13.00 20.44 4.06
CA ASP A 93 -11.58 20.81 4.12
C ASP A 93 -10.88 20.28 5.37
N ASN A 94 -11.58 20.24 6.52
CA ASN A 94 -11.03 19.66 7.75
C ASN A 94 -10.80 18.15 7.66
N GLN A 95 -11.62 17.40 6.92
CA GLN A 95 -11.40 15.97 6.66
C GLN A 95 -10.25 15.77 5.66
N ARG A 96 -10.19 16.58 4.59
CA ARG A 96 -9.04 16.56 3.66
C ARG A 96 -7.72 16.87 4.38
N LYS A 97 -7.76 17.78 5.36
CA LYS A 97 -6.58 18.09 6.18
C LYS A 97 -6.07 16.84 6.92
N VAL A 98 -6.94 16.03 7.51
CA VAL A 98 -6.53 14.79 8.19
C VAL A 98 -5.80 13.85 7.23
N VAL A 99 -6.27 13.73 6.00
CA VAL A 99 -5.62 12.88 4.98
C VAL A 99 -4.25 13.45 4.59
N ARG A 100 -4.13 14.78 4.42
CA ARG A 100 -2.83 15.44 4.16
C ARG A 100 -1.84 15.20 5.30
N ASP A 101 -2.31 15.33 6.54
CA ASP A 101 -1.49 15.09 7.74
C ASP A 101 -1.02 13.61 7.81
N ALA A 102 -1.85 12.66 7.40
CA ALA A 102 -1.50 11.24 7.34
C ALA A 102 -0.44 10.96 6.26
N PHE A 103 -0.58 11.50 5.04
CA PHE A 103 0.48 11.41 4.02
C PHE A 103 1.79 12.03 4.51
N ALA A 104 1.71 13.17 5.19
CA ALA A 104 2.90 13.83 5.75
C ALA A 104 3.58 12.97 6.82
N GLN A 105 2.84 12.24 7.67
CA GLN A 105 3.41 11.34 8.67
C GLN A 105 4.14 10.15 8.02
N TRP A 106 3.53 9.49 7.01
CA TRP A 106 4.21 8.44 6.27
C TRP A 106 5.48 8.95 5.60
N LYS A 107 5.45 10.15 5.01
CA LYS A 107 6.61 10.77 4.36
C LYS A 107 7.71 11.14 5.37
N ALA A 108 7.34 11.63 6.54
CA ALA A 108 8.28 12.00 7.60
C ALA A 108 9.16 10.84 8.09
N LEU A 109 8.77 9.59 7.80
CA LEU A 109 9.61 8.41 8.08
C LEU A 109 10.86 8.35 7.18
N GLY A 110 10.96 9.16 6.14
CA GLY A 110 12.09 9.16 5.20
C GLY A 110 12.07 7.98 4.23
N ILE A 111 10.88 7.46 3.89
CA ILE A 111 10.71 6.39 2.91
C ILE A 111 11.02 6.86 1.50
N GLY A 112 11.39 5.94 0.63
CA GLY A 112 11.75 6.19 -0.77
C GLY A 112 10.57 6.44 -1.71
N LEU A 113 9.42 6.88 -1.20
CA LEU A 113 8.27 7.34 -1.98
C LEU A 113 8.06 8.84 -1.75
N GLU A 114 7.52 9.53 -2.73
CA GLU A 114 7.09 10.93 -2.65
C GLU A 114 5.58 11.01 -2.81
N PHE A 115 4.97 12.03 -2.18
CA PHE A 115 3.54 12.29 -2.26
C PHE A 115 3.29 13.76 -2.58
N SER A 116 2.38 14.04 -3.51
CA SER A 116 1.93 15.40 -3.82
C SER A 116 0.44 15.42 -4.10
N GLU A 117 -0.23 16.43 -3.58
CA GLU A 117 -1.59 16.73 -3.98
C GLU A 117 -1.59 17.34 -5.39
N THR A 118 -2.53 16.91 -6.21
CA THR A 118 -2.77 17.48 -7.54
C THR A 118 -4.22 17.93 -7.67
N THR A 119 -4.46 18.96 -8.48
CA THR A 119 -5.81 19.40 -8.88
C THR A 119 -6.24 18.77 -10.19
N ASP A 120 -5.35 18.10 -10.90
CA ASP A 120 -5.64 17.38 -12.13
C ASP A 120 -5.84 15.89 -11.84
N ARG A 121 -7.11 15.44 -11.95
CA ARG A 121 -7.47 14.04 -11.73
C ARG A 121 -6.75 13.09 -12.68
N SER A 122 -6.44 13.53 -13.90
CA SER A 122 -5.75 12.69 -14.90
C SER A 122 -4.31 12.36 -14.51
N GLU A 123 -3.72 13.13 -13.61
CA GLU A 123 -2.37 12.94 -13.11
C GLU A 123 -2.31 12.15 -11.79
N ALA A 124 -3.47 11.87 -11.17
CA ALA A 124 -3.53 11.24 -9.86
C ALA A 124 -3.62 9.72 -9.96
N GLU A 125 -2.68 9.03 -9.31
CA GLU A 125 -2.78 7.61 -9.03
C GLU A 125 -3.83 7.37 -7.94
N VAL A 126 -3.82 8.18 -6.87
CA VAL A 126 -4.70 8.02 -5.71
C VAL A 126 -5.85 9.04 -5.77
N ARG A 127 -7.09 8.55 -5.92
CA ARG A 127 -8.29 9.38 -6.04
C ARG A 127 -9.20 9.17 -4.85
N ILE A 128 -9.31 10.19 -4.00
CA ILE A 128 -9.82 10.10 -2.64
C ILE A 128 -11.22 10.70 -2.55
N GLY A 129 -12.19 9.85 -2.21
CA GLY A 129 -13.57 10.25 -1.92
C GLY A 129 -13.92 10.20 -0.45
N PHE A 130 -15.05 10.84 -0.11
CA PHE A 130 -15.59 10.91 1.25
C PHE A 130 -17.08 10.53 1.26
N MET A 131 -17.46 9.51 0.50
CA MET A 131 -18.85 9.06 0.44
C MET A 131 -19.24 8.40 1.76
N GLN A 132 -20.05 9.13 2.51
CA GLN A 132 -20.53 8.68 3.84
C GLN A 132 -21.41 7.44 3.72
N GLY A 133 -21.16 6.45 4.60
CA GLY A 133 -21.89 5.19 4.64
C GLY A 133 -21.43 4.12 3.67
N ASP A 134 -20.36 4.40 2.85
CA ASP A 134 -19.75 3.42 1.92
C ASP A 134 -18.53 2.71 2.56
N GLY A 135 -18.32 2.87 3.87
CA GLY A 135 -17.13 2.39 4.55
C GLY A 135 -15.86 3.16 4.20
N SER A 136 -14.80 2.95 4.98
CA SER A 136 -13.47 3.38 4.58
C SER A 136 -12.77 2.21 3.91
N TRP A 137 -12.01 2.50 2.86
CA TRP A 137 -11.31 1.49 2.08
C TRP A 137 -10.29 2.12 1.14
N SER A 138 -9.26 1.36 0.80
CA SER A 138 -8.34 1.66 -0.28
C SER A 138 -8.03 0.39 -1.09
N TYR A 139 -7.72 0.56 -2.38
CA TYR A 139 -7.08 -0.50 -3.13
C TYR A 139 -5.64 -0.70 -2.67
N LEU A 140 -5.13 -1.92 -2.81
CA LEU A 140 -3.81 -2.31 -2.31
C LEU A 140 -2.71 -1.96 -3.31
N GLY A 141 -1.86 -1.00 -2.96
CA GLY A 141 -0.69 -0.63 -3.75
C GLY A 141 -1.00 -0.39 -5.24
N LYS A 142 -0.33 -1.12 -6.14
CA LYS A 142 -0.47 -0.95 -7.59
C LYS A 142 -1.85 -1.31 -8.17
N ASP A 143 -2.71 -2.04 -7.43
CA ASP A 143 -4.08 -2.33 -7.89
C ASP A 143 -4.91 -1.07 -8.12
N ILE A 144 -4.45 0.06 -7.57
CA ILE A 144 -4.96 1.40 -7.84
C ILE A 144 -4.91 1.74 -9.33
N LEU A 145 -3.88 1.29 -10.04
CA LEU A 145 -3.66 1.60 -11.46
C LEU A 145 -4.67 0.90 -12.39
N ASP A 146 -5.28 -0.20 -11.93
CA ASP A 146 -6.28 -0.95 -12.68
C ASP A 146 -7.66 -0.28 -12.62
N GLN A 147 -7.80 0.77 -11.80
CA GLN A 147 -9.07 1.45 -11.60
C GLN A 147 -9.27 2.58 -12.61
N SER A 148 -10.51 2.72 -13.11
CA SER A 148 -10.88 3.83 -13.99
C SER A 148 -10.44 5.17 -13.41
N GLN A 149 -9.92 6.05 -14.27
CA GLN A 149 -9.48 7.41 -13.88
C GLN A 149 -10.62 8.26 -13.28
N ASN A 150 -11.87 7.87 -13.52
CA ASN A 150 -13.04 8.53 -12.96
C ASN A 150 -13.53 7.89 -11.66
N ALA A 151 -12.96 6.77 -11.22
CA ALA A 151 -13.35 6.07 -10.01
C ALA A 151 -12.52 6.52 -8.80
N ARG A 152 -13.10 6.39 -7.62
CA ARG A 152 -12.36 6.45 -6.36
C ARG A 152 -11.41 5.26 -6.25
N THR A 153 -10.22 5.49 -5.72
CA THR A 153 -9.28 4.43 -5.34
C THR A 153 -9.12 4.32 -3.83
N MET A 154 -9.64 5.29 -3.11
CA MET A 154 -9.73 5.36 -1.66
C MET A 154 -11.04 6.08 -1.28
N ASN A 155 -11.68 5.64 -0.21
CA ASN A 155 -12.86 6.30 0.35
C ASN A 155 -12.78 6.40 1.87
N PHE A 156 -13.35 7.46 2.41
CA PHE A 156 -13.58 7.64 3.84
C PHE A 156 -15.09 7.75 4.09
N GLY A 157 -15.67 6.68 4.64
CA GLY A 157 -17.13 6.54 4.78
C GLY A 157 -17.72 7.08 6.06
N TRP A 158 -16.91 7.70 6.92
CA TRP A 158 -17.31 8.37 8.15
C TRP A 158 -16.47 9.60 8.43
N ASP A 159 -16.82 10.35 9.48
CA ASP A 159 -16.14 11.59 9.83
C ASP A 159 -14.70 11.35 10.31
N LEU A 160 -13.72 11.93 9.61
CA LEU A 160 -12.29 11.80 9.89
C LEU A 160 -11.74 12.81 10.89
N ARG A 161 -12.50 13.80 11.37
CA ARG A 161 -11.97 14.94 12.14
C ARG A 161 -11.12 14.56 13.36
N GLN A 162 -11.36 13.37 13.93
CA GLN A 162 -10.59 12.82 15.05
C GLN A 162 -10.14 11.37 14.76
N GLN A 163 -10.00 11.02 13.50
CA GLN A 163 -9.76 9.66 13.02
C GLN A 163 -8.51 9.61 12.13
N LEU A 164 -7.40 10.18 12.63
CA LEU A 164 -6.13 10.17 11.90
C LEU A 164 -5.66 8.74 11.60
N ASP A 165 -5.91 7.81 12.52
CA ASP A 165 -5.53 6.40 12.37
C ASP A 165 -6.24 5.73 11.18
N THR A 166 -7.51 6.07 10.93
CA THR A 166 -8.21 5.62 9.72
C THR A 166 -7.48 6.09 8.46
N ALA A 167 -7.05 7.35 8.42
CA ALA A 167 -6.33 7.88 7.25
C ALA A 167 -4.95 7.23 7.09
N LEU A 168 -4.21 7.00 8.18
CA LEU A 168 -2.94 6.27 8.18
C LEU A 168 -3.11 4.85 7.68
N HIS A 169 -4.17 4.15 8.13
CA HIS A 169 -4.50 2.78 7.73
C HIS A 169 -4.78 2.70 6.21
N GLU A 170 -5.67 3.53 5.69
CA GLU A 170 -6.01 3.49 4.26
C GLU A 170 -4.83 3.86 3.36
N ILE A 171 -3.99 4.81 3.80
CA ILE A 171 -2.74 5.11 3.10
C ILE A 171 -1.78 3.91 3.20
N GLY A 172 -1.75 3.19 4.32
CA GLY A 172 -1.01 1.92 4.45
C GLY A 172 -1.39 0.92 3.36
N HIS A 173 -2.68 0.76 3.06
CA HIS A 173 -3.13 -0.04 1.90
C HIS A 173 -2.61 0.53 0.58
N THR A 174 -2.71 1.84 0.36
CA THR A 174 -2.09 2.48 -0.81
C THR A 174 -0.60 2.16 -0.93
N LEU A 175 0.13 2.02 0.19
CA LEU A 175 1.53 1.62 0.21
C LEU A 175 1.76 0.11 0.00
N GLY A 176 0.71 -0.68 -0.16
CA GLY A 176 0.79 -2.12 -0.38
C GLY A 176 0.84 -2.96 0.91
N LEU A 177 0.44 -2.39 2.05
CA LEU A 177 0.36 -3.11 3.32
C LEU A 177 -1.03 -3.75 3.49
N PRO A 178 -1.13 -5.09 3.60
CA PRO A 178 -2.40 -5.77 3.89
C PRO A 178 -2.76 -5.67 5.38
N HIS A 179 -3.93 -6.18 5.75
CA HIS A 179 -4.34 -6.23 7.16
C HIS A 179 -3.43 -7.12 8.01
N GLU A 180 -2.94 -6.61 9.13
CA GLU A 180 -2.01 -7.31 10.01
C GLU A 180 -2.67 -8.47 10.77
N HIS A 181 -3.97 -8.41 11.09
CA HIS A 181 -4.69 -9.52 11.71
C HIS A 181 -4.85 -10.74 10.79
N GLN A 182 -4.70 -10.58 9.47
CA GLN A 182 -4.69 -11.66 8.48
C GLN A 182 -3.29 -12.28 8.30
N ASN A 183 -2.27 -11.77 9.00
CA ASN A 183 -0.91 -12.32 8.96
C ASN A 183 -0.92 -13.79 9.39
N PRO A 184 -0.42 -14.73 8.59
CA PRO A 184 -0.42 -16.15 8.94
C PRO A 184 0.36 -16.45 10.21
N ASN A 185 1.34 -15.59 10.56
CA ASN A 185 2.19 -15.72 11.76
C ASN A 185 1.54 -15.13 13.03
N ALA A 186 0.35 -14.52 12.94
CA ALA A 186 -0.34 -13.95 14.10
C ALA A 186 -0.78 -15.00 15.14
N GLY A 187 -0.90 -16.25 14.73
CA GLY A 187 -1.43 -17.28 15.60
C GLY A 187 -2.90 -17.09 16.00
N ILE A 188 -3.58 -16.08 15.41
CA ILE A 188 -4.99 -15.80 15.73
C ILE A 188 -5.86 -17.00 15.35
N VAL A 189 -6.66 -17.46 16.33
CA VAL A 189 -7.75 -18.41 16.13
C VAL A 189 -9.05 -17.67 16.43
N TRP A 190 -9.90 -17.58 15.44
CA TRP A 190 -11.15 -16.86 15.53
C TRP A 190 -12.24 -17.68 16.24
N ASN A 191 -13.19 -16.99 16.88
CA ASN A 191 -14.50 -17.50 17.16
C ASN A 191 -15.41 -17.11 16.01
N ASP A 192 -15.37 -17.91 14.93
CA ASP A 192 -15.94 -17.55 13.62
C ASP A 192 -17.39 -17.06 13.71
N GLU A 193 -18.25 -17.79 14.47
CA GLU A 193 -19.66 -17.41 14.57
C GLU A 193 -19.86 -16.09 15.35
N ALA A 194 -19.04 -15.83 16.36
CA ALA A 194 -19.06 -14.55 17.06
C ALA A 194 -18.60 -13.40 16.14
N VAL A 195 -17.58 -13.63 15.33
CA VAL A 195 -17.10 -12.65 14.34
C VAL A 195 -18.17 -12.38 13.29
N TYR A 196 -18.81 -13.40 12.74
CA TYR A 196 -19.90 -13.21 11.78
C TYR A 196 -21.08 -12.42 12.40
N ALA A 197 -21.45 -12.72 13.63
CA ALA A 197 -22.54 -12.02 14.31
C ALA A 197 -22.19 -10.54 14.57
N GLU A 198 -20.96 -10.24 15.04
CA GLU A 198 -20.50 -8.88 15.30
C GLU A 198 -20.47 -8.04 14.02
N LEU A 199 -19.95 -8.59 12.92
CA LEU A 199 -19.82 -7.84 11.66
C LEU A 199 -21.13 -7.71 10.89
N ALA A 200 -22.10 -8.61 11.11
CA ALA A 200 -23.44 -8.49 10.54
C ALA A 200 -24.27 -7.40 11.21
N ALA A 201 -23.90 -7.00 12.44
CA ALA A 201 -24.58 -5.93 13.18
C ALA A 201 -24.15 -4.53 12.68
N GLU A 202 -24.91 -3.50 13.14
CA GLU A 202 -24.49 -2.10 12.98
C GLU A 202 -23.13 -1.86 13.66
N PRO A 203 -22.25 -1.03 13.09
CA PRO A 203 -22.44 -0.20 11.90
C PRO A 203 -22.03 -0.89 10.59
N ASN A 204 -21.45 -2.10 10.64
CA ASN A 204 -20.75 -2.71 9.49
C ASN A 204 -21.74 -3.39 8.51
N LYS A 205 -22.71 -4.15 9.01
CA LYS A 205 -23.71 -4.88 8.19
C LYS A 205 -23.08 -5.77 7.11
N TRP A 206 -21.97 -6.43 7.45
CA TRP A 206 -21.26 -7.24 6.47
C TRP A 206 -21.88 -8.63 6.32
N PRO A 207 -22.11 -9.12 5.09
CA PRO A 207 -22.45 -10.51 4.85
C PRO A 207 -21.25 -11.43 5.17
N ARG A 208 -21.52 -12.73 5.34
CA ARG A 208 -20.51 -13.70 5.80
C ARG A 208 -19.30 -13.80 4.86
N ASP A 209 -19.51 -13.76 3.55
CA ASP A 209 -18.44 -13.81 2.55
C ASP A 209 -17.50 -12.59 2.66
N LYS A 210 -18.05 -11.39 2.86
CA LYS A 210 -17.27 -10.17 3.08
C LYS A 210 -16.51 -10.24 4.41
N THR A 211 -17.14 -10.71 5.48
CA THR A 211 -16.50 -10.90 6.78
C THR A 211 -15.38 -11.93 6.69
N PHE A 212 -15.61 -13.07 6.02
CA PHE A 212 -14.58 -14.07 5.80
C PHE A 212 -13.38 -13.47 5.05
N HIS A 213 -13.62 -12.76 3.95
CA HIS A 213 -12.57 -12.16 3.11
C HIS A 213 -11.71 -11.16 3.88
N ASN A 214 -12.34 -10.27 4.66
CA ASN A 214 -11.65 -9.15 5.29
C ASN A 214 -11.13 -9.45 6.69
N ILE A 215 -11.65 -10.47 7.39
CA ILE A 215 -11.30 -10.76 8.78
C ILE A 215 -10.69 -12.15 8.94
N ILE A 216 -11.46 -13.19 8.63
CA ILE A 216 -11.13 -14.58 9.04
C ILE A 216 -10.05 -15.18 8.15
N ARG A 217 -10.10 -14.91 6.85
CA ARG A 217 -9.16 -15.46 5.88
C ARG A 217 -7.73 -14.99 6.19
N LYS A 218 -6.83 -15.94 6.36
CA LYS A 218 -5.39 -15.64 6.46
C LYS A 218 -4.78 -15.38 5.08
N ILE A 219 -3.86 -14.43 5.03
CA ILE A 219 -3.02 -14.21 3.87
C ILE A 219 -2.15 -15.45 3.69
N LYS A 220 -1.89 -15.85 2.46
CA LYS A 220 -1.03 -17.00 2.19
C LYS A 220 0.39 -16.71 2.67
N PRO A 221 1.06 -17.64 3.38
CA PRO A 221 2.40 -17.41 3.94
C PRO A 221 3.42 -16.93 2.90
N GLU A 222 3.32 -17.43 1.66
CA GLU A 222 4.17 -17.05 0.54
C GLU A 222 3.97 -15.58 0.07
N THR A 223 2.92 -14.90 0.55
CA THR A 223 2.63 -13.51 0.21
C THR A 223 3.06 -12.51 1.29
N VAL A 224 3.56 -13.01 2.41
CA VAL A 224 4.00 -12.19 3.55
C VAL A 224 5.52 -12.17 3.62
N GLN A 225 6.13 -11.00 3.53
CA GLN A 225 7.58 -10.85 3.70
C GLN A 225 7.97 -11.05 5.18
N GLY A 226 7.94 -12.31 5.66
CA GLY A 226 8.65 -12.75 6.85
C GLY A 226 8.49 -11.94 8.15
N SER A 227 7.46 -11.10 8.26
CA SER A 227 7.24 -10.34 9.48
C SER A 227 6.57 -11.21 10.53
N SER A 228 7.04 -11.17 11.77
CA SER A 228 6.24 -11.61 12.89
C SER A 228 5.07 -10.65 13.05
N TRP A 229 3.97 -11.15 13.62
CA TRP A 229 2.77 -10.36 13.88
C TRP A 229 3.01 -9.19 14.85
N ASP A 230 2.31 -8.08 14.62
CA ASP A 230 2.31 -6.88 15.46
C ASP A 230 0.87 -6.47 15.80
N ALA A 231 0.45 -6.72 17.04
CA ALA A 231 -0.89 -6.38 17.50
C ALA A 231 -1.15 -4.87 17.59
N ASP A 232 -0.09 -4.05 17.61
CA ASP A 232 -0.16 -2.58 17.66
C ASP A 232 0.01 -1.91 16.29
N SER A 233 0.16 -2.70 15.21
CA SER A 233 0.30 -2.14 13.86
C SER A 233 -0.91 -1.28 13.49
N ILE A 234 -0.66 -0.16 12.80
CA ILE A 234 -1.73 0.66 12.22
C ILE A 234 -2.61 -0.15 11.23
N MET A 235 -2.07 -1.25 10.68
CA MET A 235 -2.80 -2.16 9.79
C MET A 235 -3.61 -3.23 10.55
N HIS A 236 -3.60 -3.21 11.88
CA HIS A 236 -4.36 -4.13 12.72
C HIS A 236 -5.70 -3.52 13.15
N TYR A 237 -6.77 -4.29 13.08
CA TYR A 237 -8.06 -3.87 13.60
C TYR A 237 -8.16 -4.12 15.10
N PRO A 238 -8.95 -3.31 15.84
CA PRO A 238 -9.37 -3.66 17.17
C PRO A 238 -10.40 -4.81 17.13
N PHE A 239 -10.29 -5.74 18.06
CA PHE A 239 -11.26 -6.82 18.23
C PHE A 239 -11.68 -6.94 19.69
N LYS A 240 -12.99 -6.97 19.93
CA LYS A 240 -13.55 -7.13 21.27
C LYS A 240 -13.19 -8.49 21.88
N PRO A 241 -13.17 -8.61 23.23
CA PRO A 241 -13.12 -9.90 23.91
C PRO A 241 -14.17 -10.87 23.37
N GLY A 242 -13.80 -12.14 23.20
CA GLY A 242 -14.69 -13.18 22.71
C GLY A 242 -14.72 -13.38 21.20
N LEU A 243 -14.12 -12.48 20.40
CA LEU A 243 -13.97 -12.65 18.95
C LEU A 243 -12.74 -13.50 18.59
N VAL A 244 -11.73 -13.49 19.46
CA VAL A 244 -10.49 -14.24 19.34
C VAL A 244 -10.43 -15.28 20.44
N SER A 245 -10.08 -16.53 20.13
CA SER A 245 -9.90 -17.62 21.08
C SER A 245 -8.44 -17.99 21.35
N ALA A 246 -7.51 -17.47 20.55
CA ALA A 246 -6.05 -17.54 20.73
C ALA A 246 -5.37 -16.44 19.91
N PRO A 247 -4.13 -16.00 20.24
CA PRO A 247 -3.34 -16.42 21.39
C PRO A 247 -3.69 -15.65 22.67
N PRO A 248 -3.30 -16.14 23.86
CA PRO A 248 -3.34 -15.34 25.08
C PRO A 248 -2.41 -14.10 24.98
N PRO A 249 -2.77 -12.97 25.61
CA PRO A 249 -3.96 -12.72 26.43
C PRO A 249 -5.20 -12.29 25.64
N TYR A 250 -5.15 -12.23 24.31
CA TYR A 250 -6.17 -11.65 23.43
C TYR A 250 -7.49 -12.44 23.43
N ASP A 251 -7.45 -13.69 23.85
CA ASP A 251 -8.66 -14.50 24.10
C ASP A 251 -9.57 -13.90 25.18
N LYS A 252 -8.98 -13.18 26.14
CA LYS A 252 -9.69 -12.55 27.26
C LYS A 252 -9.84 -11.05 27.12
N ASP A 253 -8.78 -10.38 26.62
CA ASP A 253 -8.68 -8.93 26.63
C ASP A 253 -9.14 -8.30 25.31
N GLY A 254 -9.31 -9.13 24.25
CA GLY A 254 -9.45 -8.63 22.88
C GLY A 254 -8.13 -8.04 22.36
N ILE A 255 -8.17 -7.46 21.16
CA ILE A 255 -7.01 -6.80 20.54
C ILE A 255 -7.32 -5.33 20.41
N ASN A 256 -6.51 -4.48 21.02
CA ASN A 256 -6.71 -3.03 21.04
C ASN A 256 -5.39 -2.34 20.66
N PRO A 257 -5.13 -2.10 19.36
CA PRO A 257 -3.95 -1.35 18.93
C PRO A 257 -3.87 0.01 19.62
N VAL A 258 -2.65 0.42 20.00
CA VAL A 258 -2.44 1.69 20.74
C VAL A 258 -2.77 2.92 19.88
N GLY A 259 -2.82 2.75 18.57
CA GLY A 259 -3.04 3.82 17.60
C GLY A 259 -1.73 4.48 17.15
N GLY A 260 -1.82 5.18 16.01
CA GLY A 260 -0.65 5.71 15.32
C GLY A 260 0.23 4.62 14.70
N LEU A 261 1.33 5.04 14.09
CA LEU A 261 2.30 4.12 13.50
C LEU A 261 3.12 3.43 14.60
N SER A 262 3.08 2.11 14.67
CA SER A 262 3.89 1.34 15.62
C SER A 262 5.40 1.47 15.30
N PRO A 263 6.29 1.16 16.24
CA PRO A 263 7.73 1.06 15.97
C PRO A 263 8.04 0.06 14.86
N ARG A 264 7.22 -0.97 14.73
CA ARG A 264 7.37 -1.99 13.69
C ARG A 264 6.90 -1.48 12.34
N ASP A 265 5.73 -0.82 12.25
CA ASP A 265 5.29 -0.14 11.03
C ASP A 265 6.38 0.77 10.49
N THR A 266 6.97 1.60 11.36
CA THR A 266 8.02 2.55 10.98
C THR A 266 9.31 1.89 10.52
N THR A 267 9.69 0.77 11.10
CA THR A 267 10.90 0.01 10.71
C THR A 267 10.66 -0.74 9.40
N TRP A 268 9.51 -1.41 9.31
CA TRP A 268 9.17 -2.26 8.17
C TRP A 268 8.98 -1.46 6.89
N ILE A 269 8.26 -0.34 6.95
CA ILE A 269 8.04 0.49 5.76
C ILE A 269 9.36 1.07 5.20
N LYS A 270 10.35 1.37 6.05
CA LYS A 270 11.68 1.80 5.62
C LYS A 270 12.47 0.68 4.91
N THR A 271 12.29 -0.55 5.36
CA THR A 271 12.85 -1.73 4.68
C THR A 271 12.12 -1.97 3.36
N PHE A 272 10.81 -1.75 3.35
CA PHE A 272 9.97 -1.94 2.18
C PHE A 272 10.23 -0.87 1.11
N TYR A 273 10.46 0.40 1.52
CA TYR A 273 10.80 1.55 0.67
C TYR A 273 12.03 2.29 1.22
N PRO A 274 13.25 1.76 1.03
CA PRO A 274 14.45 2.41 1.55
C PRO A 274 14.72 3.77 0.91
N ALA A 275 15.20 4.73 1.71
CA ALA A 275 15.43 6.11 1.29
C ALA A 275 16.46 6.28 0.16
N ASP A 276 17.42 5.38 0.06
CA ASP A 276 18.56 5.47 -0.88
C ASP A 276 18.21 5.17 -2.35
N ALA A 277 16.94 4.95 -2.65
CA ALA A 277 16.48 4.62 -3.99
C ALA A 277 16.72 5.70 -5.05
N ASN A 278 17.16 6.88 -4.67
CA ASN A 278 17.29 8.03 -5.57
C ASN A 278 18.64 8.15 -6.28
N LYS A 279 19.62 7.27 -6.01
CA LYS A 279 20.86 7.22 -6.81
C LYS A 279 20.58 6.60 -8.17
N LEU A 280 20.43 7.44 -9.19
CA LEU A 280 20.21 7.01 -10.57
C LEU A 280 21.55 6.76 -11.25
N ARG A 281 21.77 5.53 -11.74
CA ARG A 281 22.88 5.17 -12.62
C ARG A 281 22.54 5.59 -14.04
N LYS A 282 23.49 6.15 -14.81
CA LYS A 282 23.21 6.55 -16.20
C LYS A 282 23.12 5.32 -17.10
N LEU A 283 22.03 5.21 -17.87
CA LEU A 283 21.93 4.30 -19.00
C LEU A 283 22.40 5.01 -20.29
N VAL A 284 23.12 4.27 -21.10
CA VAL A 284 23.53 4.69 -22.46
C VAL A 284 22.82 3.77 -23.45
N ALA A 285 22.22 4.36 -24.49
CA ALA A 285 21.51 3.59 -25.51
C ALA A 285 22.43 2.55 -26.16
N GLY A 286 21.97 1.31 -26.27
CA GLY A 286 22.72 0.20 -26.84
C GLY A 286 23.75 -0.44 -25.90
N GLN A 287 23.86 0.01 -24.65
CA GLN A 287 24.75 -0.58 -23.65
C GLN A 287 23.94 -1.28 -22.54
N SER A 288 24.29 -2.52 -22.25
CA SER A 288 23.75 -3.28 -21.15
C SER A 288 24.37 -2.85 -19.82
N GLN A 289 23.55 -2.79 -18.77
CA GLN A 289 23.97 -2.48 -17.40
C GLN A 289 23.47 -3.59 -16.46
N ALA A 290 24.39 -4.21 -15.72
CA ALA A 290 24.04 -5.21 -14.70
C ALA A 290 23.20 -4.57 -13.59
N LEU A 291 22.18 -5.28 -13.12
CA LEU A 291 21.33 -4.79 -12.03
C LEU A 291 22.10 -4.76 -10.71
N ASN A 292 22.90 -5.79 -10.41
CA ASN A 292 23.68 -5.92 -9.18
C ASN A 292 22.83 -5.72 -7.91
N VAL A 293 21.69 -6.38 -7.85
CA VAL A 293 20.75 -6.33 -6.74
C VAL A 293 20.32 -7.75 -6.37
N ALA A 294 19.95 -7.96 -5.12
CA ALA A 294 19.37 -9.22 -4.65
C ALA A 294 17.88 -9.30 -5.00
N ASP A 295 17.30 -10.50 -4.84
CA ASP A 295 15.87 -10.73 -5.03
C ASP A 295 15.05 -9.77 -4.14
N GLY A 296 14.00 -9.23 -4.70
CA GLY A 296 13.17 -8.21 -4.07
C GLY A 296 13.75 -6.79 -4.08
N GLN A 297 15.01 -6.62 -4.45
CA GLN A 297 15.68 -5.32 -4.50
C GLN A 297 15.50 -4.61 -5.86
N GLN A 298 15.82 -3.32 -5.90
CA GLN A 298 15.62 -2.46 -7.06
C GLN A 298 16.89 -1.74 -7.46
N ALA A 299 17.18 -1.74 -8.77
CA ALA A 299 18.18 -0.90 -9.41
C ALA A 299 17.50 0.30 -10.08
N ASN A 300 18.10 1.48 -9.94
CA ASN A 300 17.57 2.73 -10.47
C ASN A 300 18.51 3.33 -11.50
N PHE A 301 17.93 3.73 -12.64
CA PHE A 301 18.68 4.29 -13.75
C PHE A 301 18.04 5.59 -14.24
N GLU A 302 18.87 6.45 -14.82
CA GLU A 302 18.46 7.63 -15.57
C GLU A 302 18.84 7.50 -17.02
N PHE A 303 17.94 7.89 -17.89
CA PHE A 303 18.18 7.98 -19.33
C PHE A 303 17.77 9.33 -19.86
N ALA A 304 18.64 9.95 -20.67
CA ALA A 304 18.36 11.17 -21.40
C ALA A 304 18.51 10.86 -22.91
N PRO A 305 17.40 10.76 -23.66
CA PRO A 305 17.45 10.40 -25.08
C PRO A 305 18.11 11.50 -25.89
N THR A 306 18.97 11.10 -26.81
CA THR A 306 19.63 11.99 -27.77
C THR A 306 18.78 12.30 -29.01
N ALA A 307 17.65 11.59 -29.17
CA ALA A 307 16.69 11.79 -30.26
C ALA A 307 15.27 11.46 -29.80
N THR A 308 14.27 12.16 -30.34
CA THR A 308 12.85 11.84 -30.13
C THR A 308 12.45 10.68 -31.05
N ARG A 309 12.33 9.47 -30.49
CA ARG A 309 11.94 8.26 -31.23
C ARG A 309 11.32 7.21 -30.30
N LYS A 310 10.87 6.09 -30.87
CA LYS A 310 10.52 4.90 -30.09
C LYS A 310 11.79 4.25 -29.56
N TYR A 311 11.78 3.93 -28.28
CA TYR A 311 12.83 3.17 -27.59
C TYR A 311 12.24 1.88 -27.04
N LYS A 312 13.08 0.88 -26.88
CA LYS A 312 12.81 -0.33 -26.11
C LYS A 312 13.67 -0.31 -24.87
N VAL A 313 13.07 -0.64 -23.73
CA VAL A 313 13.79 -0.89 -22.48
C VAL A 313 13.47 -2.31 -22.08
N GLN A 314 14.47 -3.14 -21.90
CA GLN A 314 14.30 -4.57 -21.63
C GLN A 314 15.32 -5.04 -20.62
N THR A 315 14.91 -5.99 -19.77
CA THR A 315 15.82 -6.77 -18.92
C THR A 315 16.20 -8.08 -19.60
N PHE A 316 17.32 -8.64 -19.18
CA PHE A 316 17.91 -9.85 -19.73
C PHE A 316 18.46 -10.71 -18.58
N GLY A 317 18.49 -12.01 -18.78
CA GLY A 317 18.98 -12.99 -17.81
C GLY A 317 17.90 -13.97 -17.40
N THR A 318 18.29 -15.00 -16.65
CA THR A 318 17.35 -16.01 -16.10
C THR A 318 16.69 -15.49 -14.81
N CYS A 319 15.93 -14.42 -14.92
CA CYS A 319 15.33 -13.72 -13.78
C CYS A 319 13.90 -13.27 -14.11
N ASP A 320 13.15 -13.05 -13.05
CA ASP A 320 11.84 -12.39 -13.11
C ASP A 320 12.02 -10.94 -12.69
N THR A 321 11.68 -10.00 -13.57
CA THR A 321 11.93 -8.59 -13.34
C THR A 321 10.71 -7.73 -13.68
N LEU A 322 10.61 -6.59 -13.00
CA LEU A 322 9.62 -5.55 -13.29
C LEU A 322 10.37 -4.26 -13.65
N ILE A 323 9.96 -3.61 -14.72
CA ILE A 323 10.39 -2.25 -15.07
C ILE A 323 9.26 -1.26 -14.82
N ALA A 324 9.58 -0.14 -14.17
CA ALA A 324 8.73 1.05 -14.14
C ALA A 324 9.51 2.26 -14.69
N MET A 325 8.87 3.01 -15.58
CA MET A 325 9.46 4.20 -16.20
C MET A 325 8.72 5.46 -15.76
N PHE A 326 9.49 6.51 -15.56
CA PHE A 326 8.99 7.83 -15.16
C PHE A 326 9.62 8.91 -16.03
N GLU A 327 8.86 9.96 -16.38
CA GLU A 327 9.36 11.17 -17.03
C GLU A 327 9.56 12.27 -15.98
N ASN A 328 10.66 12.99 -16.03
CA ASN A 328 10.86 14.19 -15.23
C ASN A 328 10.10 15.36 -15.85
N VAL A 329 9.07 15.82 -15.14
CA VAL A 329 8.25 16.98 -15.51
C VAL A 329 8.37 18.03 -14.40
N ALA A 330 8.96 19.17 -14.70
CA ALA A 330 9.16 20.26 -13.75
C ALA A 330 9.85 19.83 -12.42
N GLY A 331 10.81 18.91 -12.51
CA GLY A 331 11.55 18.39 -11.35
C GLY A 331 10.92 17.19 -10.66
N GLN A 332 9.71 16.81 -11.02
CA GLN A 332 8.99 15.67 -10.46
C GLN A 332 9.02 14.47 -11.40
N TRP A 333 9.14 13.26 -10.83
CA TRP A 333 9.08 12.01 -11.58
C TRP A 333 7.62 11.56 -11.74
N ARG A 334 7.07 11.71 -12.96
CA ARG A 334 5.73 11.28 -13.34
C ARG A 334 5.75 9.90 -13.95
N TYR A 335 4.86 9.02 -13.51
CA TYR A 335 4.72 7.68 -14.06
C TYR A 335 4.43 7.72 -15.57
N LEU A 336 5.13 6.90 -16.34
CA LEU A 336 4.99 6.81 -17.79
C LEU A 336 4.49 5.44 -18.25
N ALA A 337 5.11 4.37 -17.78
CA ALA A 337 4.79 3.00 -18.16
C ALA A 337 5.41 2.01 -17.17
N ALA A 338 4.84 0.83 -17.07
CA ALA A 338 5.48 -0.32 -16.45
C ALA A 338 5.23 -1.60 -17.25
N ASP A 339 6.09 -2.56 -17.04
CA ASP A 339 5.99 -3.90 -17.60
C ASP A 339 6.63 -4.94 -16.68
N ASP A 340 6.08 -6.13 -16.73
CA ASP A 340 6.48 -7.24 -15.88
C ASP A 340 7.06 -8.41 -16.66
N ASP A 341 6.30 -8.96 -17.62
CA ASP A 341 6.57 -10.24 -18.25
C ASP A 341 6.52 -10.21 -19.80
N SER A 342 6.52 -9.01 -20.44
CA SER A 342 6.39 -8.92 -21.91
C SER A 342 7.69 -9.23 -22.69
N GLY A 343 8.81 -9.47 -22.01
CA GLY A 343 10.07 -9.91 -22.57
C GLY A 343 10.18 -11.43 -22.67
N GLU A 344 11.38 -11.94 -23.01
CA GLU A 344 11.68 -13.35 -22.98
C GLU A 344 11.99 -13.80 -21.54
N ASP A 345 11.67 -15.06 -21.21
CA ASP A 345 11.95 -15.67 -19.89
C ASP A 345 11.44 -14.85 -18.68
N ARG A 346 10.31 -14.16 -18.84
CA ARG A 346 9.71 -13.24 -17.87
C ARG A 346 10.57 -12.03 -17.53
N ASN A 347 11.39 -11.64 -18.46
CA ASN A 347 12.01 -10.33 -18.43
C ASN A 347 10.99 -9.26 -18.82
N ALA A 348 11.11 -8.10 -18.24
CA ALA A 348 10.26 -6.96 -18.56
C ALA A 348 10.68 -6.28 -19.85
N LEU A 349 9.71 -5.79 -20.65
CA LEU A 349 9.94 -5.08 -21.90
C LEU A 349 8.95 -3.93 -22.10
N ILE A 350 9.43 -2.69 -22.06
CA ILE A 350 8.66 -1.49 -22.40
C ILE A 350 9.04 -0.99 -23.79
N ARG A 351 8.04 -0.67 -24.61
CA ARG A 351 8.21 0.03 -25.90
C ARG A 351 7.46 1.36 -25.83
N THR A 352 8.18 2.47 -25.81
CA THR A 352 7.58 3.78 -25.68
C THR A 352 8.32 4.85 -26.47
N ARG A 353 7.63 5.96 -26.77
CA ARG A 353 8.27 7.12 -27.44
C ARG A 353 8.85 8.04 -26.38
N LEU A 354 10.17 8.23 -26.43
CA LEU A 354 10.86 9.18 -25.56
C LEU A 354 11.25 10.42 -26.35
N ARG A 355 11.31 11.56 -25.67
CA ARG A 355 11.55 12.89 -26.26
C ARG A 355 12.97 13.37 -25.93
N GLN A 356 13.69 13.82 -26.94
CA GLN A 356 14.96 14.52 -26.76
C GLN A 356 14.81 15.71 -25.79
N GLY A 357 15.79 15.93 -24.93
CA GLY A 357 15.79 17.01 -23.94
C GLY A 357 14.97 16.71 -22.68
N ARG A 358 14.31 15.56 -22.60
CA ARG A 358 13.66 15.07 -21.37
C ARG A 358 14.56 14.10 -20.62
N ARG A 359 14.29 13.92 -19.34
CA ARG A 359 14.96 12.94 -18.48
C ARG A 359 13.97 11.88 -18.07
N TYR A 360 14.39 10.63 -18.07
CA TYR A 360 13.56 9.48 -17.70
C TYR A 360 14.25 8.68 -16.60
N ALA A 361 13.51 8.32 -15.55
CA ALA A 361 13.97 7.32 -14.59
C ALA A 361 13.43 5.95 -15.00
N ILE A 362 14.31 4.96 -14.97
CA ILE A 362 14.01 3.56 -15.24
C ILE A 362 14.34 2.79 -13.96
N ARG A 363 13.31 2.21 -13.34
CA ARG A 363 13.43 1.48 -12.10
C ARG A 363 13.17 0.03 -12.37
N VAL A 364 14.17 -0.81 -12.09
CA VAL A 364 14.12 -2.25 -12.37
C VAL A 364 14.18 -2.98 -11.07
N ARG A 365 13.14 -3.74 -10.76
CA ARG A 365 13.11 -4.64 -9.61
C ARG A 365 13.38 -6.06 -10.07
N GLN A 366 14.32 -6.72 -9.43
CA GLN A 366 14.51 -8.16 -9.53
C GLN A 366 13.54 -8.83 -8.55
N LYS A 367 12.54 -9.54 -9.06
CA LYS A 367 11.61 -10.29 -8.23
C LYS A 367 12.26 -11.59 -7.76
N PHE A 368 12.85 -12.32 -8.71
CA PHE A 368 13.47 -13.62 -8.50
C PHE A 368 14.61 -13.85 -9.49
N SER A 369 15.68 -14.51 -9.05
CA SER A 369 16.75 -15.02 -9.89
C SER A 369 16.86 -16.53 -9.76
N ALA A 370 16.85 -17.23 -10.89
CA ALA A 370 17.02 -18.70 -10.91
C ALA A 370 18.48 -19.14 -10.72
N GLY A 371 19.38 -18.20 -10.43
CA GLY A 371 20.84 -18.42 -10.43
C GLY A 371 21.43 -18.39 -11.84
N GLY A 372 22.72 -18.13 -11.96
CA GLY A 372 23.42 -17.99 -13.23
C GLY A 372 23.94 -16.58 -13.46
N GLU A 373 23.81 -16.06 -14.68
CA GLU A 373 24.28 -14.72 -15.03
C GLU A 373 23.49 -13.62 -14.32
N ALA A 374 24.21 -12.58 -13.87
CA ALA A 374 23.60 -11.42 -13.24
C ALA A 374 22.61 -10.74 -14.21
N PRO A 375 21.36 -10.48 -13.79
CA PRO A 375 20.39 -9.81 -14.65
C PRO A 375 20.86 -8.41 -15.04
N SER A 376 20.50 -8.00 -16.23
CA SER A 376 20.90 -6.71 -16.78
C SER A 376 19.74 -6.00 -17.44
N VAL A 377 19.88 -4.68 -17.66
CA VAL A 377 18.92 -3.85 -18.39
C VAL A 377 19.61 -3.11 -19.53
N MET A 378 18.92 -2.96 -20.64
CA MET A 378 19.39 -2.16 -21.78
C MET A 378 18.24 -1.31 -22.32
N ILE A 379 18.60 -0.15 -22.89
CA ILE A 379 17.71 0.72 -23.66
C ILE A 379 18.29 0.96 -25.05
N TRP A 380 17.47 0.88 -26.13
CA TRP A 380 17.90 1.12 -27.50
C TRP A 380 16.82 1.64 -28.44
#